data_44ec126d03ee8b1780c6ff845377cc8d
#
_entry.id   44ec126d03ee8b1780c6ff845377cc8d
#
_cell.length_a   1.000
_cell.length_b   1.000
_cell.length_c   1.000
_cell.angle_alpha   90.00
_cell.angle_beta   90.00
_cell.angle_gamma   90.00
#
_symmetry.space_group_name_H-M   'P 1'
#
loop_
_entity.id
_entity.type
_entity.pdbx_description
1 polymer ?
#
loop_
_entity_poly.entity_id
_entity_poly.type
_entity_poly.pdbx_seq_one_letter_code
_entity_poly.pdbx_strand_id
1 'polypeptide(L)'
;MVFYTIGNKENQNLLLMPGLGVSHEIFLPLIELLKDKFYIVAVGIDGFLLGQESQFTSVDDQAIQATQYVRENLNGHLDVAYGLSLGGKILSRIMERNEIVIDHAIMDAAPLLPLPKWSVNPIRYYQSLNVWTCYHCTGFWKFVLHSHYFDVLLDECKKVWPYGKGKAVRDGYKDVYTHKLESIHGSDIHFWYGTKEAFVAKPQAEHLLKLCPDAHVEVFQKMNHGQLLVDYPEAVANRVQRLVKKR
;
A
#
# COMPACT_ATOMS: atom_id res chain seq x y z
N MET A 1 -6.36 8.44 -10.52
CA MET A 1 -5.53 8.57 -9.28
C MET A 1 -5.44 10.04 -8.90
N VAL A 2 -5.40 10.37 -7.60
CA VAL A 2 -5.24 11.74 -7.09
C VAL A 2 -4.00 11.80 -6.21
N PHE A 3 -3.24 12.90 -6.29
CA PHE A 3 -2.00 13.08 -5.55
C PHE A 3 -2.13 14.27 -4.59
N TYR A 4 -1.95 14.01 -3.31
CA TYR A 4 -2.02 14.99 -2.22
C TYR A 4 -0.62 15.31 -1.75
N THR A 5 -0.19 16.57 -1.85
CA THR A 5 1.19 16.98 -1.55
C THR A 5 1.26 17.77 -0.26
N ILE A 6 2.21 17.41 0.60
CA ILE A 6 2.44 18.04 1.91
C ILE A 6 3.93 18.20 2.14
N GLY A 7 4.35 19.31 2.72
CA GLY A 7 5.76 19.61 3.04
C GLY A 7 6.44 20.50 2.03
N ASN A 8 7.74 20.75 2.25
CA ASN A 8 8.55 21.61 1.40
C ASN A 8 9.13 20.82 0.22
N LYS A 9 8.97 21.32 -1.02
CA LYS A 9 9.46 20.66 -2.25
C LYS A 9 10.98 20.52 -2.31
N GLU A 10 11.74 21.29 -1.55
CA GLU A 10 13.20 21.18 -1.45
C GLU A 10 13.67 20.00 -0.58
N ASN A 11 12.75 19.40 0.18
CA ASN A 11 13.05 18.23 0.98
C ASN A 11 13.07 16.97 0.11
N GLN A 12 13.69 15.89 0.65
CA GLN A 12 13.60 14.55 0.07
C GLN A 12 12.13 14.13 -0.10
N ASN A 13 11.83 13.52 -1.22
CA ASN A 13 10.44 13.16 -1.52
C ASN A 13 10.08 11.76 -1.01
N LEU A 14 8.83 11.61 -0.59
CA LEU A 14 8.26 10.37 -0.06
C LEU A 14 6.90 10.11 -0.72
N LEU A 15 6.80 9.04 -1.49
CA LEU A 15 5.53 8.58 -2.06
C LEU A 15 4.86 7.57 -1.11
N LEU A 16 3.57 7.79 -0.78
CA LEU A 16 2.76 6.94 0.09
C LEU A 16 1.56 6.38 -0.67
N MET A 17 1.50 5.07 -0.86
CA MET A 17 0.43 4.38 -1.58
C MET A 17 -0.35 3.46 -0.64
N PRO A 18 -1.68 3.69 -0.45
CA PRO A 18 -2.50 2.96 0.51
C PRO A 18 -2.88 1.55 0.03
N GLY A 19 -3.45 0.78 0.96
CA GLY A 19 -4.02 -0.53 0.69
C GLY A 19 -5.38 -0.47 0.00
N LEU A 20 -5.90 -1.64 -0.35
CA LEU A 20 -7.22 -1.79 -0.94
C LEU A 20 -8.30 -1.50 0.11
N GLY A 21 -9.28 -0.68 -0.23
CA GLY A 21 -10.42 -0.37 0.63
C GLY A 21 -10.14 0.68 1.70
N VAL A 22 -8.99 1.35 1.65
CA VAL A 22 -8.65 2.48 2.52
C VAL A 22 -8.23 3.70 1.70
N SER A 23 -8.38 4.88 2.27
CA SER A 23 -8.00 6.13 1.61
C SER A 23 -6.54 6.50 1.92
N HIS A 24 -6.05 7.58 1.28
CA HIS A 24 -4.76 8.19 1.61
C HIS A 24 -4.69 8.68 3.06
N GLU A 25 -5.84 8.93 3.72
CA GLU A 25 -5.89 9.41 5.10
C GLU A 25 -5.37 8.38 6.11
N ILE A 26 -5.25 7.11 5.74
CA ILE A 26 -4.61 6.09 6.59
C ILE A 26 -3.17 6.48 6.96
N PHE A 27 -2.53 7.34 6.17
CA PHE A 27 -1.18 7.84 6.41
C PHE A 27 -1.12 9.13 7.23
N LEU A 28 -2.24 9.75 7.62
CA LEU A 28 -2.21 11.04 8.32
C LEU A 28 -1.33 11.04 9.58
N PRO A 29 -1.35 10.00 10.46
CA PRO A 29 -0.44 9.97 11.60
C PRO A 29 1.04 9.93 11.20
N LEU A 30 1.38 9.20 10.14
CA LEU A 30 2.75 9.13 9.61
C LEU A 30 3.15 10.46 8.93
N ILE A 31 2.23 11.08 8.20
CA ILE A 31 2.45 12.37 7.53
C ILE A 31 2.80 13.45 8.56
N GLU A 32 2.05 13.53 9.68
CA GLU A 32 2.33 14.50 10.76
C GLU A 32 3.74 14.37 11.33
N LEU A 33 4.28 13.15 11.40
CA LEU A 33 5.63 12.87 11.90
C LEU A 33 6.74 13.20 10.90
N LEU A 34 6.42 13.26 9.61
CA LEU A 34 7.41 13.36 8.54
C LEU A 34 7.35 14.66 7.72
N LYS A 35 6.25 15.42 7.75
CA LYS A 35 5.99 16.59 6.88
C LYS A 35 7.04 17.70 6.94
N ASP A 36 7.74 17.84 8.07
CA ASP A 36 8.78 18.86 8.23
C ASP A 36 10.13 18.44 7.60
N LYS A 37 10.29 17.14 7.28
CA LYS A 37 11.54 16.57 6.76
C LYS A 37 11.41 16.06 5.34
N PHE A 38 10.20 15.78 4.89
CA PHE A 38 9.92 15.22 3.56
C PHE A 38 8.92 16.07 2.79
N TYR A 39 9.08 16.09 1.48
CA TYR A 39 8.01 16.43 0.55
C TYR A 39 7.20 15.16 0.29
N ILE A 40 6.04 15.06 0.92
CA ILE A 40 5.21 13.86 0.92
C ILE A 40 4.17 13.95 -0.20
N VAL A 41 4.06 12.88 -0.98
CA VAL A 41 3.02 12.66 -1.97
C VAL A 41 2.17 11.47 -1.52
N ALA A 42 1.00 11.73 -0.93
CA ALA A 42 0.05 10.69 -0.56
C ALA A 42 -0.92 10.44 -1.72
N VAL A 43 -1.13 9.17 -2.05
CA VAL A 43 -1.88 8.75 -3.23
C VAL A 43 -3.30 8.34 -2.88
N GLY A 44 -4.28 8.93 -3.54
CA GLY A 44 -5.64 8.41 -3.62
C GLY A 44 -5.77 7.47 -4.81
N ILE A 45 -5.99 6.19 -4.55
CA ILE A 45 -6.15 5.15 -5.58
C ILE A 45 -7.58 5.22 -6.15
N ASP A 46 -7.71 5.11 -7.47
CA ASP A 46 -9.02 5.07 -8.12
C ASP A 46 -9.88 3.93 -7.59
N GLY A 47 -11.16 4.19 -7.41
CA GLY A 47 -12.11 3.30 -6.75
C GLY A 47 -12.16 3.44 -5.23
N PHE A 48 -11.18 4.18 -4.62
CA PHE A 48 -11.09 4.41 -3.17
C PHE A 48 -10.84 5.88 -2.82
N LEU A 49 -11.17 6.79 -3.75
CA LEU A 49 -11.05 8.23 -3.54
C LEU A 49 -12.09 8.73 -2.56
N LEU A 50 -11.73 9.72 -1.74
CA LEU A 50 -12.67 10.41 -0.87
C LEU A 50 -13.38 11.53 -1.62
N GLY A 51 -14.69 11.65 -1.39
CA GLY A 51 -15.49 12.75 -1.90
C GLY A 51 -15.85 12.67 -3.39
N GLN A 52 -15.35 11.67 -4.13
CA GLN A 52 -15.67 11.53 -5.55
C GLN A 52 -15.74 10.07 -5.99
N GLU A 53 -16.69 9.77 -6.87
CA GLU A 53 -16.76 8.46 -7.50
C GLU A 53 -15.61 8.29 -8.51
N SER A 54 -14.96 7.14 -8.48
CA SER A 54 -13.95 6.74 -9.42
C SER A 54 -13.98 5.23 -9.62
N GLN A 55 -13.39 4.74 -10.69
CA GLN A 55 -13.37 3.32 -11.00
C GLN A 55 -11.92 2.81 -10.96
N PHE A 56 -11.65 1.81 -10.13
CA PHE A 56 -10.41 1.03 -10.23
C PHE A 56 -10.39 0.27 -11.56
N THR A 57 -9.37 0.50 -12.36
CA THR A 57 -9.18 -0.14 -13.67
C THR A 57 -8.25 -1.34 -13.56
N SER A 58 -7.00 -1.12 -13.20
CA SER A 58 -5.99 -2.16 -12.97
C SER A 58 -4.82 -1.65 -12.14
N VAL A 59 -4.04 -2.57 -11.59
CA VAL A 59 -2.76 -2.25 -10.93
C VAL A 59 -1.79 -1.60 -11.91
N ASP A 60 -1.76 -2.07 -13.15
CA ASP A 60 -0.89 -1.50 -14.19
C ASP A 60 -1.26 -0.06 -14.54
N ASP A 61 -2.55 0.23 -14.67
CA ASP A 61 -3.01 1.60 -14.92
C ASP A 61 -2.64 2.53 -13.75
N GLN A 62 -2.81 2.09 -12.51
CA GLN A 62 -2.40 2.86 -11.33
C GLN A 62 -0.86 3.06 -11.30
N ALA A 63 -0.07 2.05 -11.67
CA ALA A 63 1.38 2.17 -11.77
C ALA A 63 1.80 3.17 -12.85
N ILE A 64 1.15 3.16 -14.02
CA ILE A 64 1.40 4.12 -15.11
C ILE A 64 1.10 5.55 -14.64
N GLN A 65 -0.06 5.79 -14.03
CA GLN A 65 -0.44 7.11 -13.53
C GLN A 65 0.55 7.64 -12.47
N ALA A 66 0.97 6.77 -11.52
CA ALA A 66 1.96 7.14 -10.51
C ALA A 66 3.33 7.45 -11.14
N THR A 67 3.79 6.62 -12.08
CA THR A 67 5.04 6.82 -12.81
C THR A 67 5.02 8.14 -13.59
N GLN A 68 3.93 8.43 -14.29
CA GLN A 68 3.77 9.69 -15.01
C GLN A 68 3.84 10.90 -14.08
N TYR A 69 3.12 10.84 -12.94
CA TYR A 69 3.18 11.91 -11.94
C TYR A 69 4.61 12.17 -11.45
N VAL A 70 5.36 11.10 -11.12
CA VAL A 70 6.75 11.21 -10.64
C VAL A 70 7.65 11.81 -11.73
N ARG A 71 7.49 11.43 -12.98
CA ARG A 71 8.25 12.00 -14.11
C ARG A 71 7.98 13.49 -14.29
N GLU A 72 6.71 13.90 -14.22
CA GLU A 72 6.29 15.29 -14.49
C GLU A 72 6.56 16.23 -13.31
N ASN A 73 6.48 15.75 -12.05
CA ASN A 73 6.50 16.59 -10.86
C ASN A 73 7.72 16.39 -9.95
N LEU A 74 8.44 15.26 -10.08
CA LEU A 74 9.56 14.86 -9.22
C LEU A 74 10.80 14.48 -10.05
N ASN A 75 10.93 14.97 -11.27
CA ASN A 75 12.07 14.72 -12.17
C ASN A 75 12.40 13.22 -12.39
N GLY A 76 11.38 12.34 -12.31
CA GLY A 76 11.55 10.91 -12.48
C GLY A 76 12.28 10.20 -11.33
N HIS A 77 12.35 10.80 -10.15
CA HIS A 77 13.09 10.27 -9.01
C HIS A 77 12.27 10.28 -7.73
N LEU A 78 12.39 9.21 -6.93
CA LEU A 78 11.86 9.07 -5.58
C LEU A 78 12.97 8.70 -4.60
N ASP A 79 13.16 9.51 -3.55
CA ASP A 79 14.06 9.16 -2.44
C ASP A 79 13.49 7.97 -1.66
N VAL A 80 12.18 7.99 -1.34
CA VAL A 80 11.50 6.87 -0.67
C VAL A 80 10.12 6.64 -1.29
N ALA A 81 9.79 5.38 -1.52
CA ALA A 81 8.44 4.96 -1.85
C ALA A 81 7.95 3.90 -0.83
N TYR A 82 6.78 4.14 -0.24
CA TYR A 82 6.12 3.20 0.68
C TYR A 82 4.78 2.77 0.09
N GLY A 83 4.58 1.48 -0.07
CA GLY A 83 3.33 0.90 -0.53
C GLY A 83 2.79 -0.14 0.44
N LEU A 84 1.57 0.09 0.96
CA LEU A 84 0.85 -0.87 1.79
C LEU A 84 -0.01 -1.79 0.90
N SER A 85 0.13 -3.10 1.01
CA SER A 85 -0.78 -4.08 0.37
C SER A 85 -0.97 -3.84 -1.13
N LEU A 86 -2.14 -3.35 -1.58
CA LEU A 86 -2.39 -2.91 -2.96
C LEU A 86 -1.38 -1.83 -3.40
N GLY A 87 -1.08 -0.87 -2.54
CA GLY A 87 -0.06 0.14 -2.82
C GLY A 87 1.33 -0.47 -3.02
N GLY A 88 1.67 -1.51 -2.23
CA GLY A 88 2.90 -2.29 -2.43
C GLY A 88 2.91 -3.08 -3.74
N LYS A 89 1.75 -3.59 -4.17
CA LYS A 89 1.59 -4.21 -5.49
C LYS A 89 1.79 -3.20 -6.62
N ILE A 90 1.21 -2.01 -6.50
CA ILE A 90 1.41 -0.92 -7.48
C ILE A 90 2.89 -0.54 -7.53
N LEU A 91 3.53 -0.37 -6.36
CA LEU A 91 4.96 -0.08 -6.26
C LEU A 91 5.81 -1.16 -6.95
N SER A 92 5.52 -2.43 -6.74
CA SER A 92 6.22 -3.52 -7.41
C SER A 92 6.11 -3.46 -8.93
N ARG A 93 4.96 -3.02 -9.47
CA ARG A 93 4.78 -2.81 -10.93
C ARG A 93 5.54 -1.60 -11.44
N ILE A 94 5.62 -0.50 -10.67
CA ILE A 94 6.45 0.67 -11.01
C ILE A 94 7.92 0.24 -11.11
N MET A 95 8.40 -0.54 -10.13
CA MET A 95 9.78 -1.03 -10.10
C MET A 95 10.08 -2.04 -11.22
N GLU A 96 9.12 -2.91 -11.58
CA GLU A 96 9.26 -3.86 -12.69
C GLU A 96 9.35 -3.13 -14.04
N ARG A 97 8.64 -2.03 -14.23
CA ARG A 97 8.68 -1.20 -15.44
C ARG A 97 9.99 -0.40 -15.58
N ASN A 98 10.65 -0.09 -14.48
CA ASN A 98 11.96 0.60 -14.44
C ASN A 98 12.00 1.93 -15.22
N GLU A 99 10.91 2.72 -15.16
CA GLU A 99 10.78 3.98 -15.89
C GLU A 99 11.17 5.21 -15.05
N ILE A 100 11.37 5.04 -13.75
CA ILE A 100 11.79 6.06 -12.78
C ILE A 100 12.82 5.46 -11.82
N VAL A 101 13.58 6.32 -11.16
CA VAL A 101 14.55 5.90 -10.13
C VAL A 101 13.87 5.93 -8.76
N ILE A 102 14.05 4.85 -7.98
CA ILE A 102 13.60 4.75 -6.60
C ILE A 102 14.80 4.32 -5.76
N ASP A 103 15.23 5.20 -4.83
CA ASP A 103 16.37 4.90 -3.98
C ASP A 103 16.02 3.87 -2.91
N HIS A 104 14.91 4.08 -2.20
CA HIS A 104 14.44 3.18 -1.15
C HIS A 104 12.96 2.82 -1.38
N ALA A 105 12.67 1.53 -1.51
CA ALA A 105 11.32 1.03 -1.67
C ALA A 105 10.90 0.19 -0.46
N ILE A 106 9.75 0.50 0.14
CA ILE A 106 9.15 -0.26 1.24
C ILE A 106 7.84 -0.87 0.74
N MET A 107 7.79 -2.18 0.66
CA MET A 107 6.60 -2.96 0.33
C MET A 107 6.06 -3.61 1.61
N ASP A 108 5.04 -3.02 2.21
CA ASP A 108 4.38 -3.54 3.42
C ASP A 108 3.27 -4.50 3.02
N ALA A 109 3.48 -5.78 3.27
CA ALA A 109 2.55 -6.88 2.99
C ALA A 109 2.08 -6.94 1.52
N ALA A 110 2.96 -6.63 0.57
CA ALA A 110 2.64 -6.57 -0.85
C ALA A 110 2.43 -7.96 -1.45
N PRO A 111 1.34 -8.21 -2.21
CA PRO A 111 1.13 -9.46 -2.94
C PRO A 111 1.93 -9.47 -4.25
N LEU A 112 3.01 -10.25 -4.31
CA LEU A 112 3.92 -10.35 -5.44
C LEU A 112 3.66 -11.60 -6.32
N LEU A 113 2.96 -12.59 -5.77
CA LEU A 113 2.61 -13.85 -6.44
C LEU A 113 1.12 -13.91 -6.76
N PRO A 114 0.75 -14.54 -7.88
CA PRO A 114 -0.65 -14.79 -8.19
C PRO A 114 -1.21 -15.88 -7.27
N LEU A 115 -2.53 -15.84 -7.08
CA LEU A 115 -3.26 -16.97 -6.54
C LEU A 115 -3.65 -17.96 -7.66
N PRO A 116 -3.93 -19.22 -7.32
CA PRO A 116 -4.49 -20.16 -8.27
C PRO A 116 -5.74 -19.60 -8.94
N LYS A 117 -5.84 -19.68 -10.27
CA LYS A 117 -6.92 -19.05 -11.06
C LYS A 117 -8.32 -19.39 -10.53
N TRP A 118 -8.54 -20.63 -10.06
CA TRP A 118 -9.84 -21.06 -9.52
C TRP A 118 -10.21 -20.36 -8.21
N SER A 119 -9.24 -19.90 -7.41
CA SER A 119 -9.48 -19.28 -6.10
C SER A 119 -9.71 -17.76 -6.20
N VAL A 120 -9.27 -17.09 -7.28
CA VAL A 120 -9.38 -15.63 -7.43
C VAL A 120 -10.84 -15.16 -7.36
N ASN A 121 -11.74 -15.83 -8.09
CA ASN A 121 -13.16 -15.45 -8.09
C ASN A 121 -13.82 -15.63 -6.72
N PRO A 122 -13.74 -16.80 -6.04
CA PRO A 122 -14.28 -16.94 -4.70
C PRO A 122 -13.74 -15.89 -3.73
N ILE A 123 -12.43 -15.66 -3.72
CA ILE A 123 -11.78 -14.73 -2.80
C ILE A 123 -12.27 -13.29 -3.03
N ARG A 124 -12.33 -12.80 -4.26
CA ARG A 124 -12.77 -11.42 -4.52
C ARG A 124 -14.22 -11.15 -4.12
N TYR A 125 -15.12 -12.13 -4.29
CA TYR A 125 -16.51 -12.01 -3.83
C TYR A 125 -16.60 -12.09 -2.31
N TYR A 126 -15.86 -12.99 -1.68
CA TYR A 126 -15.76 -13.08 -0.23
C TYR A 126 -15.25 -11.78 0.38
N GLN A 127 -14.18 -11.21 -0.15
CA GLN A 127 -13.63 -9.95 0.32
C GLN A 127 -14.57 -8.76 0.08
N SER A 128 -15.28 -8.74 -1.05
CA SER A 128 -16.31 -7.74 -1.29
C SER A 128 -17.44 -7.81 -0.27
N LEU A 129 -17.84 -9.03 0.13
CA LEU A 129 -18.82 -9.25 1.18
C LEU A 129 -18.28 -8.80 2.55
N ASN A 130 -17.02 -9.11 2.87
CA ASN A 130 -16.38 -8.64 4.09
C ASN A 130 -16.40 -7.10 4.18
N VAL A 131 -15.93 -6.41 3.15
CA VAL A 131 -15.93 -4.94 3.12
C VAL A 131 -17.36 -4.39 3.20
N TRP A 132 -18.33 -5.04 2.55
CA TRP A 132 -19.74 -4.68 2.66
C TRP A 132 -20.25 -4.82 4.11
N THR A 133 -19.93 -5.92 4.81
CA THR A 133 -20.31 -6.09 6.22
C THR A 133 -19.59 -5.11 7.13
N CYS A 134 -18.32 -4.79 6.87
CA CYS A 134 -17.57 -3.78 7.60
C CYS A 134 -18.25 -2.40 7.51
N TYR A 135 -18.75 -2.05 6.33
CA TYR A 135 -19.46 -0.78 6.14
C TYR A 135 -20.84 -0.76 6.82
N HIS A 136 -21.67 -1.79 6.56
CA HIS A 136 -23.06 -1.81 7.05
C HIS A 136 -23.20 -2.17 8.53
N CYS A 137 -22.25 -2.96 9.07
CA CYS A 137 -22.26 -3.47 10.43
C CYS A 137 -21.05 -2.96 11.25
N THR A 138 -20.55 -1.77 10.98
CA THR A 138 -19.34 -1.21 11.61
C THR A 138 -19.39 -1.28 13.14
N GLY A 139 -20.52 -0.90 13.76
CA GLY A 139 -20.68 -0.92 15.22
C GLY A 139 -20.55 -2.33 15.81
N PHE A 140 -21.13 -3.34 15.15
CA PHE A 140 -20.99 -4.74 15.54
C PHE A 140 -19.53 -5.20 15.45
N TRP A 141 -18.83 -4.90 14.35
CA TRP A 141 -17.44 -5.29 14.19
C TRP A 141 -16.51 -4.60 15.17
N LYS A 142 -16.70 -3.31 15.47
CA LYS A 142 -15.95 -2.60 16.52
C LYS A 142 -16.13 -3.26 17.89
N PHE A 143 -17.36 -3.67 18.23
CA PHE A 143 -17.64 -4.38 19.47
C PHE A 143 -16.94 -5.75 19.53
N VAL A 144 -16.94 -6.52 18.44
CA VAL A 144 -16.38 -7.89 18.39
C VAL A 144 -14.85 -7.87 18.32
N LEU A 145 -14.27 -7.02 17.49
CA LEU A 145 -12.82 -7.00 17.23
C LEU A 145 -12.05 -6.20 18.28
N HIS A 146 -12.67 -5.20 18.86
CA HIS A 146 -12.26 -4.43 20.04
C HIS A 146 -10.75 -4.09 20.08
N SER A 147 -10.23 -3.43 19.05
CA SER A 147 -8.85 -2.94 19.00
C SER A 147 -8.71 -1.70 18.13
N HIS A 148 -7.78 -0.81 18.49
CA HIS A 148 -7.48 0.41 17.74
C HIS A 148 -7.22 0.13 16.25
N TYR A 149 -6.42 -0.88 15.93
CA TYR A 149 -6.13 -1.28 14.56
C TYR A 149 -7.39 -1.55 13.74
N PHE A 150 -8.32 -2.37 14.25
CA PHE A 150 -9.55 -2.68 13.53
C PHE A 150 -10.51 -1.48 13.49
N ASP A 151 -10.55 -0.66 14.53
CA ASP A 151 -11.38 0.54 14.55
C ASP A 151 -10.98 1.52 13.44
N VAL A 152 -9.68 1.75 13.25
CA VAL A 152 -9.15 2.59 12.16
C VAL A 152 -9.51 2.00 10.79
N LEU A 153 -9.29 0.70 10.57
CA LEU A 153 -9.61 0.07 9.29
C LEU A 153 -11.12 0.11 8.96
N LEU A 154 -11.96 -0.09 9.97
CA LEU A 154 -13.42 -0.02 9.81
C LEU A 154 -13.88 1.41 9.47
N ASP A 155 -13.28 2.41 10.11
CA ASP A 155 -13.58 3.82 9.82
C ASP A 155 -13.12 4.22 8.41
N GLU A 156 -11.92 3.79 7.98
CA GLU A 156 -11.44 3.98 6.61
C GLU A 156 -12.36 3.29 5.57
N CYS A 157 -12.74 2.05 5.81
CA CYS A 157 -13.69 1.34 4.96
C CYS A 157 -15.02 2.12 4.83
N LYS A 158 -15.51 2.68 5.95
CA LYS A 158 -16.73 3.48 5.98
C LYS A 158 -16.62 4.77 5.18
N LYS A 159 -15.44 5.42 5.18
CA LYS A 159 -15.19 6.63 4.40
C LYS A 159 -15.20 6.37 2.89
N VAL A 160 -14.55 5.29 2.42
CA VAL A 160 -14.35 5.05 0.98
C VAL A 160 -15.50 4.28 0.31
N TRP A 161 -16.25 3.47 1.05
CA TRP A 161 -17.30 2.62 0.51
C TRP A 161 -18.36 3.35 -0.33
N PRO A 162 -18.86 4.55 0.06
CA PRO A 162 -19.86 5.26 -0.72
C PRO A 162 -19.43 5.57 -2.16
N TYR A 163 -18.14 5.68 -2.41
CA TYR A 163 -17.55 6.10 -3.69
C TYR A 163 -17.14 4.93 -4.59
N GLY A 164 -16.45 3.93 -4.05
CA GLY A 164 -15.94 2.78 -4.82
C GLY A 164 -16.86 1.57 -4.82
N LYS A 165 -17.56 1.36 -3.71
CA LYS A 165 -18.49 0.24 -3.50
C LYS A 165 -17.83 -1.13 -3.70
N GLY A 166 -18.63 -2.17 -3.70
CA GLY A 166 -18.13 -3.55 -3.87
C GLY A 166 -17.50 -3.85 -5.23
N LYS A 167 -17.75 -3.04 -6.27
CA LYS A 167 -17.13 -3.24 -7.59
C LYS A 167 -15.64 -2.95 -7.53
N ALA A 168 -15.20 -1.81 -6.98
CA ALA A 168 -13.79 -1.47 -6.85
C ALA A 168 -13.03 -2.52 -6.02
N VAL A 169 -13.63 -3.01 -4.93
CA VAL A 169 -13.06 -4.08 -4.11
C VAL A 169 -12.86 -5.37 -4.93
N ARG A 170 -13.89 -5.81 -5.69
CA ARG A 170 -13.79 -7.03 -6.51
C ARG A 170 -12.75 -6.90 -7.63
N ASP A 171 -12.70 -5.75 -8.30
CA ASP A 171 -11.77 -5.50 -9.40
C ASP A 171 -10.33 -5.41 -8.86
N GLY A 172 -10.12 -4.72 -7.73
CA GLY A 172 -8.83 -4.67 -7.06
C GLY A 172 -8.32 -6.05 -6.62
N TYR A 173 -9.14 -6.85 -5.92
CA TYR A 173 -8.74 -8.21 -5.53
C TYR A 173 -8.49 -9.15 -6.72
N LYS A 174 -9.25 -9.01 -7.80
CA LYS A 174 -8.99 -9.78 -9.01
C LYS A 174 -7.60 -9.46 -9.56
N ASP A 175 -7.29 -8.19 -9.69
CA ASP A 175 -6.07 -7.74 -10.36
C ASP A 175 -4.81 -7.95 -9.53
N VAL A 176 -4.89 -7.67 -8.22
CA VAL A 176 -3.81 -7.85 -7.24
C VAL A 176 -3.22 -9.27 -7.29
N TYR A 177 -4.05 -10.29 -7.48
CA TYR A 177 -3.64 -11.69 -7.43
C TYR A 177 -3.54 -12.37 -8.81
N THR A 178 -3.53 -11.63 -9.90
CA THR A 178 -3.39 -12.21 -11.24
C THR A 178 -2.00 -12.09 -11.83
N HIS A 179 -1.25 -11.06 -11.45
CA HIS A 179 0.10 -10.83 -11.95
C HIS A 179 1.15 -11.38 -10.99
N LYS A 180 2.14 -12.09 -11.54
CA LYS A 180 3.37 -12.49 -10.84
C LYS A 180 4.46 -11.46 -11.12
N LEU A 181 5.17 -11.02 -10.09
CA LEU A 181 6.35 -10.19 -10.27
C LEU A 181 7.47 -11.03 -10.91
N GLU A 182 7.95 -10.64 -12.08
CA GLU A 182 8.99 -11.40 -12.80
C GLU A 182 10.39 -10.78 -12.67
N SER A 183 10.46 -9.47 -12.49
CA SER A 183 11.70 -8.73 -12.25
C SER A 183 11.45 -7.55 -11.32
N ILE A 184 12.52 -7.05 -10.70
CA ILE A 184 12.43 -5.85 -9.86
C ILE A 184 13.71 -5.04 -9.99
N HIS A 185 13.55 -3.72 -10.10
CA HIS A 185 14.63 -2.76 -10.24
C HIS A 185 14.53 -1.71 -9.15
N GLY A 186 15.62 -1.46 -8.43
CA GLY A 186 15.70 -0.51 -7.33
C GLY A 186 16.97 -0.73 -6.52
N SER A 187 17.38 0.27 -5.75
CA SER A 187 18.66 0.24 -5.04
C SER A 187 18.58 -0.41 -3.67
N ASP A 188 17.55 -0.07 -2.89
CA ASP A 188 17.37 -0.59 -1.53
C ASP A 188 15.90 -0.97 -1.33
N ILE A 189 15.62 -2.28 -1.26
CA ILE A 189 14.27 -2.84 -1.28
C ILE A 189 13.97 -3.49 0.06
N HIS A 190 12.90 -3.04 0.71
CA HIS A 190 12.41 -3.56 1.98
C HIS A 190 11.06 -4.24 1.80
N PHE A 191 10.90 -5.44 2.38
CA PHE A 191 9.63 -6.14 2.46
C PHE A 191 9.25 -6.36 3.92
N TRP A 192 8.11 -5.82 4.32
CA TRP A 192 7.62 -5.85 5.69
C TRP A 192 6.36 -6.70 5.81
N TYR A 193 6.20 -7.43 6.91
CA TYR A 193 4.94 -8.11 7.22
C TYR A 193 4.83 -8.50 8.69
N GLY A 194 3.58 -8.70 9.15
CA GLY A 194 3.28 -9.17 10.48
C GLY A 194 3.22 -10.69 10.60
N THR A 195 3.59 -11.27 11.75
CA THR A 195 3.55 -12.74 11.93
C THR A 195 2.15 -13.33 11.86
N LYS A 196 1.09 -12.55 12.12
CA LYS A 196 -0.29 -13.04 12.02
C LYS A 196 -0.75 -13.25 10.57
N GLU A 197 -0.07 -12.66 9.60
CA GLU A 197 -0.30 -12.87 8.16
C GLU A 197 0.80 -13.69 7.47
N ALA A 198 1.77 -14.22 8.23
CA ALA A 198 2.95 -14.91 7.67
C ALA A 198 2.61 -16.04 6.70
N PHE A 199 1.47 -16.69 6.87
CA PHE A 199 0.99 -17.72 5.94
C PHE A 199 0.87 -17.22 4.49
N VAL A 200 0.43 -15.96 4.31
CA VAL A 200 0.27 -15.35 2.99
C VAL A 200 1.52 -14.55 2.60
N ALA A 201 2.13 -13.82 3.55
CA ALA A 201 3.20 -12.87 3.27
C ALA A 201 4.58 -13.51 3.11
N LYS A 202 4.88 -14.60 3.84
CA LYS A 202 6.18 -15.26 3.75
C LYS A 202 6.51 -15.77 2.34
N PRO A 203 5.60 -16.44 1.59
CA PRO A 203 5.86 -16.80 0.19
C PRO A 203 6.17 -15.60 -0.72
N GLN A 204 5.57 -14.44 -0.45
CA GLN A 204 5.84 -13.20 -1.20
C GLN A 204 7.28 -12.71 -0.95
N ALA A 205 7.69 -12.68 0.33
CA ALA A 205 9.05 -12.33 0.72
C ALA A 205 10.09 -13.28 0.13
N GLU A 206 9.83 -14.59 0.18
CA GLU A 206 10.71 -15.61 -0.43
C GLU A 206 10.81 -15.46 -1.94
N HIS A 207 9.72 -15.04 -2.60
CA HIS A 207 9.74 -14.76 -4.04
C HIS A 207 10.57 -13.50 -4.34
N LEU A 208 10.40 -12.45 -3.56
CA LEU A 208 11.22 -11.24 -3.68
C LEU A 208 12.72 -11.55 -3.54
N LEU A 209 13.10 -12.32 -2.52
CA LEU A 209 14.51 -12.70 -2.30
C LEU A 209 15.12 -13.56 -3.44
N LYS A 210 14.29 -14.26 -4.23
CA LYS A 210 14.76 -14.92 -5.45
C LYS A 210 15.06 -13.95 -6.59
N LEU A 211 14.33 -12.83 -6.66
CA LEU A 211 14.50 -11.79 -7.68
C LEU A 211 15.58 -10.77 -7.27
N CYS A 212 15.66 -10.47 -5.98
CA CYS A 212 16.59 -9.53 -5.38
C CYS A 212 17.12 -10.13 -4.07
N PRO A 213 18.27 -10.85 -4.10
CA PRO A 213 18.83 -11.49 -2.90
C PRO A 213 19.25 -10.50 -1.81
N ASP A 214 19.56 -9.26 -2.18
CA ASP A 214 19.96 -8.19 -1.27
C ASP A 214 18.76 -7.44 -0.64
N ALA A 215 17.53 -7.81 -0.96
CA ALA A 215 16.35 -7.20 -0.37
C ALA A 215 16.25 -7.49 1.14
N HIS A 216 15.83 -6.49 1.90
CA HIS A 216 15.68 -6.56 3.35
C HIS A 216 14.28 -7.02 3.73
N VAL A 217 14.16 -8.13 4.46
CA VAL A 217 12.87 -8.63 4.97
C VAL A 217 12.77 -8.39 6.47
N GLU A 218 11.78 -7.60 6.90
CA GLU A 218 11.47 -7.38 8.32
C GLU A 218 10.14 -8.04 8.70
N VAL A 219 10.15 -8.80 9.81
CA VAL A 219 8.98 -9.52 10.30
C VAL A 219 8.58 -9.00 11.69
N PHE A 220 7.37 -8.46 11.78
CA PHE A 220 6.87 -7.84 13.01
C PHE A 220 6.04 -8.82 13.83
N GLN A 221 6.51 -9.11 15.05
CA GLN A 221 5.90 -10.11 15.94
C GLN A 221 4.50 -9.69 16.38
N LYS A 222 3.55 -10.64 16.33
CA LYS A 222 2.16 -10.51 16.77
C LYS A 222 1.34 -9.43 16.03
N MET A 223 1.82 -8.90 14.90
CA MET A 223 1.13 -7.91 14.09
C MET A 223 0.33 -8.53 12.95
N ASN A 224 -0.77 -7.87 12.63
CA ASN A 224 -1.63 -8.12 11.47
C ASN A 224 -1.10 -7.35 10.24
N HIS A 225 -1.81 -7.49 9.13
CA HIS A 225 -1.59 -6.85 7.83
C HIS A 225 -1.57 -5.31 7.93
N GLY A 226 -0.42 -4.66 7.73
CA GLY A 226 -0.28 -3.19 7.85
C GLY A 226 -0.45 -2.62 9.26
N GLN A 227 -0.51 -3.46 10.30
CA GLN A 227 -0.74 -3.00 11.68
C GLN A 227 0.38 -2.11 12.20
N LEU A 228 1.61 -2.28 11.70
CA LEU A 228 2.72 -1.42 12.10
C LEU A 228 2.44 0.05 11.76
N LEU A 229 1.90 0.31 10.57
CA LEU A 229 1.55 1.67 10.14
C LEU A 229 0.45 2.28 11.03
N VAL A 230 -0.58 1.49 11.36
CA VAL A 230 -1.77 1.98 12.07
C VAL A 230 -1.50 2.21 13.55
N ASP A 231 -0.87 1.24 14.23
CA ASP A 231 -0.70 1.28 15.69
C ASP A 231 0.64 1.89 16.12
N TYR A 232 1.65 1.93 15.22
CA TYR A 232 3.01 2.38 15.54
C TYR A 232 3.61 3.26 14.43
N PRO A 233 2.94 4.36 14.03
CA PRO A 233 3.42 5.24 12.94
C PRO A 233 4.80 5.83 13.23
N GLU A 234 5.19 6.04 14.51
CA GLU A 234 6.52 6.49 14.90
C GLU A 234 7.60 5.45 14.55
N ALA A 235 7.27 4.17 14.65
CA ALA A 235 8.21 3.11 14.29
C ALA A 235 8.44 3.08 12.77
N VAL A 236 7.41 3.36 11.98
CA VAL A 236 7.52 3.53 10.52
C VAL A 236 8.31 4.80 10.20
N ALA A 237 7.96 5.94 10.80
CA ALA A 237 8.66 7.21 10.60
C ALA A 237 10.17 7.10 10.88
N ASN A 238 10.54 6.46 11.98
CA ASN A 238 11.93 6.23 12.35
C ASN A 238 12.68 5.37 11.33
N ARG A 239 12.03 4.35 10.73
CA ARG A 239 12.62 3.53 9.67
C ARG A 239 12.83 4.33 8.40
N VAL A 240 11.81 5.03 7.92
CA VAL A 240 11.88 5.91 6.74
C VAL A 240 13.02 6.93 6.89
N GLN A 241 13.12 7.62 8.04
CA GLN A 241 14.18 8.59 8.30
C GLN A 241 15.58 7.98 8.33
N ARG A 242 15.74 6.70 8.74
CA ARG A 242 17.05 6.02 8.77
C ARG A 242 17.53 5.66 7.38
N LEU A 243 16.65 5.35 6.44
CA LEU A 243 17.01 5.04 5.06
C LEU A 243 17.75 6.22 4.42
N VAL A 244 17.18 7.41 4.53
CA VAL A 244 17.75 8.62 3.90
C VAL A 244 18.94 9.23 4.64
N LYS A 245 19.19 8.86 5.91
CA LYS A 245 20.36 9.33 6.68
C LYS A 245 21.66 8.58 6.39
N LYS A 246 21.60 7.48 5.67
CA LYS A 246 22.77 6.64 5.35
C LYS A 246 23.60 7.15 4.16
N ARG A 247 23.25 8.32 3.60
CA ARG A 247 24.01 9.00 2.55
C ARG A 247 25.01 10.01 3.09
#